data_d4ee3787fde447441b8bccf21ea6da5e
#
_entry.id   d4ee3787fde447441b8bccf21ea6da5e
#
_cell.length_a   1.000
_cell.length_b   1.000
_cell.length_c   1.000
_cell.angle_alpha   90.00
_cell.angle_beta   90.00
_cell.angle_gamma   90.00
#
_symmetry.space_group_name_H-M   'P 1'
#
loop_
_entity.id
_entity.type
_entity.pdbx_description
1 polymer ?
#
loop_
_entity_poly.entity_id
_entity_poly.type
_entity_poly.pdbx_seq_one_letter_code
_entity_poly.pdbx_strand_id
1 'polypeptide(L)'
;MLFRSFEFYVQKTIQNNWSRAVLINGISLGLYQRQGSIVNNFEKAIESDQIEMVNETFKDPYIFEFLNLGQTYKERELEDALVDNLSKLLLELGQGFAFVGRQYKLTVSQREFFVDLLFYHTILKRYVIIELKTTEFKPEYSGQLNFYITAIDEQVKQNDDNSTIGIIICQDKDNLIVEYSLKGQLQPIGVAQYQLTSELPKELEGKLPTANQLKRLGRGRQPLQL
;
A
#
# COMPACT_ATOMS: atom_id res chain seq x y z
N MET A 1 1.05 3.40 -24.57
CA MET A 1 0.80 2.80 -23.23
C MET A 1 1.79 1.69 -22.90
N LEU A 2 2.00 0.68 -23.75
CA LEU A 2 2.94 -0.45 -23.54
C LEU A 2 4.41 -0.04 -23.26
N PHE A 3 4.90 1.03 -23.88
CA PHE A 3 6.30 1.47 -23.73
C PHE A 3 6.58 2.03 -22.33
N ARG A 4 5.68 2.82 -21.76
CA ARG A 4 5.85 3.41 -20.42
C ARG A 4 5.81 2.36 -19.30
N SER A 5 4.93 1.36 -19.41
CA SER A 5 4.89 0.28 -18.43
C SER A 5 6.14 -0.61 -18.48
N PHE A 6 6.67 -0.87 -19.68
CA PHE A 6 7.92 -1.60 -19.85
C PHE A 6 9.09 -0.85 -19.21
N GLU A 7 9.23 0.43 -19.50
CA GLU A 7 10.26 1.29 -18.92
C GLU A 7 10.18 1.34 -17.40
N PHE A 8 8.98 1.49 -16.85
CA PHE A 8 8.73 1.43 -15.41
C PHE A 8 9.26 0.13 -14.78
N TYR A 9 8.91 -1.04 -15.33
CA TYR A 9 9.35 -2.31 -14.76
C TYR A 9 10.85 -2.52 -14.89
N VAL A 10 11.48 -2.05 -15.97
CA VAL A 10 12.93 -2.08 -16.14
C VAL A 10 13.62 -1.22 -15.08
N GLN A 11 13.18 0.02 -14.91
CA GLN A 11 13.75 0.94 -13.92
C GLN A 11 13.58 0.41 -12.49
N LYS A 12 12.38 -0.04 -12.12
CA LYS A 12 12.12 -0.62 -10.79
C LYS A 12 12.94 -1.89 -10.54
N THR A 13 13.18 -2.70 -11.57
CA THR A 13 14.03 -3.89 -11.46
C THR A 13 15.48 -3.52 -11.17
N ILE A 14 16.02 -2.52 -11.85
CA ILE A 14 17.39 -2.04 -11.65
C ILE A 14 17.54 -1.37 -10.28
N GLN A 15 16.65 -0.44 -9.95
CA GLN A 15 16.69 0.34 -8.71
C GLN A 15 16.56 -0.54 -7.46
N ASN A 16 15.71 -1.55 -7.53
CA ASN A 16 15.36 -2.39 -6.38
C ASN A 16 16.02 -3.78 -6.40
N ASN A 17 16.90 -4.05 -7.36
CA ASN A 17 17.53 -5.37 -7.55
C ASN A 17 16.50 -6.53 -7.53
N TRP A 18 15.38 -6.37 -8.25
CA TRP A 18 14.34 -7.37 -8.25
C TRP A 18 14.81 -8.69 -8.87
N SER A 19 14.50 -9.78 -8.18
CA SER A 19 14.63 -11.11 -8.79
C SER A 19 13.60 -11.27 -9.92
N ARG A 20 13.83 -12.23 -10.81
CA ARG A 20 12.87 -12.59 -11.86
C ARG A 20 11.48 -12.91 -11.30
N ALA A 21 11.41 -13.55 -10.13
CA ALA A 21 10.15 -13.89 -9.48
C ALA A 21 9.38 -12.63 -9.03
N VAL A 22 10.06 -11.66 -8.40
CA VAL A 22 9.48 -10.39 -7.97
C VAL A 22 8.99 -9.57 -9.17
N LEU A 23 9.78 -9.49 -10.25
CA LEU A 23 9.37 -8.80 -11.47
C LEU A 23 8.11 -9.43 -12.10
N ILE A 24 8.08 -10.76 -12.25
CA ILE A 24 6.92 -11.46 -12.80
C ILE A 24 5.69 -11.22 -11.93
N ASN A 25 5.83 -11.29 -10.60
CA ASN A 25 4.73 -11.00 -9.67
C ASN A 25 4.24 -9.56 -9.82
N GLY A 26 5.13 -8.58 -9.83
CA GLY A 26 4.76 -7.16 -10.03
C GLY A 26 4.00 -6.93 -11.34
N ILE A 27 4.41 -7.58 -12.42
CA ILE A 27 3.72 -7.50 -13.72
C ILE A 27 2.34 -8.18 -13.64
N SER A 28 2.26 -9.38 -13.07
CA SER A 28 0.99 -10.13 -13.00
C SER A 28 -0.06 -9.45 -12.13
N LEU A 29 0.37 -8.74 -11.08
CA LEU A 29 -0.51 -7.98 -10.20
C LEU A 29 -0.72 -6.52 -10.66
N GLY A 30 -0.26 -6.13 -11.84
CA GLY A 30 -0.51 -4.81 -12.40
C GLY A 30 0.08 -3.66 -11.58
N LEU A 31 1.28 -3.83 -11.00
CA LEU A 31 1.91 -2.83 -10.13
C LEU A 31 1.98 -1.43 -10.77
N TYR A 32 2.27 -1.34 -12.06
CA TYR A 32 2.34 -0.06 -12.78
C TYR A 32 1.05 0.76 -12.71
N GLN A 33 -0.11 0.10 -12.70
CA GLN A 33 -1.41 0.77 -12.64
C GLN A 33 -1.83 1.15 -11.21
N ARG A 34 -1.35 0.39 -10.22
CA ARG A 34 -1.76 0.54 -8.81
C ARG A 34 -0.87 1.49 -8.02
N GLN A 35 0.39 1.63 -8.41
CA GLN A 35 1.35 2.48 -7.72
C GLN A 35 0.98 3.95 -7.89
N GLY A 36 0.96 4.69 -6.79
CA GLY A 36 0.65 6.12 -6.77
C GLY A 36 -0.83 6.46 -7.00
N SER A 37 -1.73 5.47 -7.00
CA SER A 37 -3.17 5.70 -7.28
C SER A 37 -4.04 5.88 -6.03
N ILE A 38 -3.45 5.85 -4.85
CA ILE A 38 -4.15 6.05 -3.58
C ILE A 38 -4.76 7.46 -3.47
N VAL A 39 -6.01 7.54 -3.02
CA VAL A 39 -6.64 8.84 -2.70
C VAL A 39 -6.08 9.35 -1.38
N ASN A 40 -5.51 10.55 -1.37
CA ASN A 40 -4.79 11.09 -0.22
C ASN A 40 -4.79 12.62 -0.16
N ASN A 41 -4.26 13.18 0.95
CA ASN A 41 -4.03 14.61 1.13
C ASN A 41 -2.52 14.96 1.24
N PHE A 42 -1.64 14.12 0.77
CA PHE A 42 -0.19 14.24 0.98
C PHE A 42 0.40 15.56 0.48
N GLU A 43 -0.09 16.09 -0.65
CA GLU A 43 0.36 17.38 -1.19
C GLU A 43 0.23 18.55 -0.21
N LYS A 44 -0.71 18.47 0.75
CA LYS A 44 -0.95 19.50 1.76
C LYS A 44 -0.27 19.24 3.08
N ALA A 45 0.04 17.97 3.36
CA ALA A 45 0.48 17.51 4.67
C ALA A 45 1.97 17.11 4.71
N ILE A 46 2.63 17.04 3.55
CA ILE A 46 4.03 16.58 3.42
C ILE A 46 4.84 17.66 2.68
N GLU A 47 6.11 17.78 3.02
CA GLU A 47 7.04 18.69 2.36
C GLU A 47 7.21 18.33 0.86
N SER A 48 7.30 19.37 0.02
CA SER A 48 7.20 19.25 -1.44
C SER A 48 8.26 18.34 -2.09
N ASP A 49 9.45 18.27 -1.52
CA ASP A 49 10.57 17.43 -2.00
C ASP A 49 10.36 15.92 -1.78
N GLN A 50 9.44 15.54 -0.89
CA GLN A 50 9.14 14.15 -0.54
C GLN A 50 7.86 13.62 -1.18
N ILE A 51 7.01 14.48 -1.70
CA ILE A 51 5.65 14.13 -2.18
C ILE A 51 5.69 13.04 -3.26
N GLU A 52 6.56 13.18 -4.26
CA GLU A 52 6.66 12.23 -5.36
C GLU A 52 7.01 10.82 -4.84
N MET A 53 8.03 10.73 -3.98
CA MET A 53 8.46 9.46 -3.39
C MET A 53 7.39 8.85 -2.50
N VAL A 54 6.68 9.67 -1.71
CA VAL A 54 5.58 9.22 -0.86
C VAL A 54 4.43 8.69 -1.69
N ASN A 55 4.00 9.42 -2.71
CA ASN A 55 2.93 8.97 -3.61
C ASN A 55 3.29 7.66 -4.30
N GLU A 56 4.52 7.50 -4.77
CA GLU A 56 4.98 6.26 -5.40
C GLU A 56 5.07 5.05 -4.44
N THR A 57 5.12 5.29 -3.15
CA THR A 57 5.23 4.22 -2.14
C THR A 57 3.91 3.47 -1.97
N PHE A 58 2.78 4.16 -2.06
CA PHE A 58 1.48 3.57 -1.77
C PHE A 58 0.74 3.15 -3.04
N LYS A 59 -0.20 2.22 -2.89
CA LYS A 59 -0.94 1.56 -3.97
C LYS A 59 -2.43 1.61 -3.73
N ASP A 60 -3.20 1.46 -4.80
CA ASP A 60 -4.63 1.26 -4.75
C ASP A 60 -5.09 0.49 -6.01
N PRO A 61 -5.72 -0.67 -5.86
CA PRO A 61 -5.89 -1.43 -4.61
C PRO A 61 -4.64 -2.21 -4.16
N TYR A 62 -4.61 -2.62 -2.88
CA TYR A 62 -3.73 -3.67 -2.39
C TYR A 62 -4.29 -5.05 -2.76
N ILE A 63 -3.42 -6.00 -3.14
CA ILE A 63 -3.82 -7.36 -3.55
C ILE A 63 -3.40 -8.36 -2.48
N PHE A 64 -4.37 -8.91 -1.76
CA PHE A 64 -4.17 -9.89 -0.68
C PHE A 64 -4.60 -11.29 -1.11
N GLU A 65 -4.33 -11.69 -2.35
CA GLU A 65 -4.67 -13.02 -2.90
C GLU A 65 -4.07 -14.20 -2.13
N PHE A 66 -3.05 -13.93 -1.32
CA PHE A 66 -2.39 -14.91 -0.48
C PHE A 66 -3.16 -15.23 0.80
N LEU A 67 -4.24 -14.50 1.10
CA LEU A 67 -5.09 -14.76 2.24
C LEU A 67 -6.16 -15.81 1.88
N ASN A 68 -6.39 -16.73 2.81
CA ASN A 68 -7.46 -17.71 2.70
C ASN A 68 -8.56 -17.35 3.72
N LEU A 69 -9.36 -16.36 3.38
CA LEU A 69 -10.48 -15.89 4.20
C LEU A 69 -11.79 -16.45 3.63
N GLY A 70 -12.76 -16.73 4.52
CA GLY A 70 -14.12 -17.10 4.13
C GLY A 70 -14.87 -15.95 3.44
N GLN A 71 -16.10 -16.19 3.02
CA GLN A 71 -16.92 -15.13 2.38
C GLN A 71 -17.27 -13.98 3.35
N THR A 72 -17.32 -14.26 4.65
CA THR A 72 -17.55 -13.27 5.71
C THR A 72 -16.43 -13.41 6.73
N TYR A 73 -15.81 -12.30 7.12
CA TYR A 73 -14.73 -12.24 8.10
C TYR A 73 -14.75 -10.89 8.81
N LYS A 74 -14.18 -10.86 10.02
CA LYS A 74 -14.03 -9.65 10.84
C LYS A 74 -12.67 -8.98 10.60
N GLU A 75 -12.54 -7.72 10.98
CA GLU A 75 -11.27 -6.97 10.90
C GLU A 75 -10.12 -7.72 11.56
N ARG A 76 -10.36 -8.31 12.74
CA ARG A 76 -9.35 -9.10 13.46
C ARG A 76 -8.90 -10.34 12.70
N GLU A 77 -9.81 -11.03 12.01
CA GLU A 77 -9.47 -12.21 11.20
C GLU A 77 -8.64 -11.82 9.96
N LEU A 78 -8.94 -10.67 9.36
CA LEU A 78 -8.13 -10.08 8.30
C LEU A 78 -6.73 -9.70 8.82
N GLU A 79 -6.64 -9.04 9.96
CA GLU A 79 -5.39 -8.65 10.61
C GLU A 79 -4.54 -9.90 10.95
N ASP A 80 -5.12 -10.90 11.61
CA ASP A 80 -4.43 -12.15 11.96
C ASP A 80 -3.88 -12.83 10.69
N ALA A 81 -4.69 -12.95 9.63
CA ALA A 81 -4.27 -13.55 8.38
C ALA A 81 -3.16 -12.78 7.66
N LEU A 82 -3.16 -11.44 7.72
CA LEU A 82 -2.09 -10.61 7.17
C LEU A 82 -0.78 -10.80 7.94
N VAL A 83 -0.83 -10.83 9.27
CA VAL A 83 0.36 -11.01 10.11
C VAL A 83 0.91 -12.44 10.00
N ASP A 84 0.07 -13.46 9.93
CA ASP A 84 0.47 -14.83 9.70
C ASP A 84 1.17 -15.00 8.32
N ASN A 85 0.86 -14.13 7.37
CA ASN A 85 1.50 -14.06 6.05
C ASN A 85 2.42 -12.83 5.89
N LEU A 86 3.07 -12.38 6.96
CA LEU A 86 3.83 -11.11 7.00
C LEU A 86 4.82 -10.95 5.84
N SER A 87 5.53 -12.00 5.44
CA SER A 87 6.47 -11.94 4.31
C SER A 87 5.77 -11.56 3.00
N LYS A 88 4.54 -12.07 2.77
CA LYS A 88 3.75 -11.75 1.58
C LYS A 88 3.15 -10.35 1.68
N LEU A 89 2.71 -9.95 2.88
CA LEU A 89 2.26 -8.59 3.14
C LEU A 89 3.37 -7.58 2.85
N LEU A 90 4.59 -7.80 3.34
CA LEU A 90 5.73 -6.92 3.08
C LEU A 90 6.09 -6.84 1.59
N LEU A 91 5.97 -7.94 0.84
CA LEU A 91 6.14 -7.94 -0.61
C LEU A 91 5.04 -7.11 -1.30
N GLU A 92 3.80 -7.21 -0.85
CA GLU A 92 2.71 -6.41 -1.40
C GLU A 92 2.83 -4.94 -0.97
N LEU A 93 3.20 -4.62 0.25
CA LEU A 93 3.45 -3.23 0.65
C LEU A 93 4.58 -2.61 -0.19
N GLY A 94 5.67 -3.32 -0.37
CA GLY A 94 6.79 -2.90 -1.20
C GLY A 94 8.07 -2.64 -0.41
N GLN A 95 9.06 -2.09 -1.10
CA GLN A 95 10.37 -1.84 -0.52
C GLN A 95 10.33 -0.72 0.54
N GLY A 96 11.12 -0.89 1.57
CA GLY A 96 11.30 0.10 2.65
C GLY A 96 10.45 -0.17 3.88
N PHE A 97 9.40 -0.99 3.78
CA PHE A 97 8.56 -1.31 4.93
C PHE A 97 9.24 -2.29 5.90
N ALA A 98 9.34 -1.91 7.16
CA ALA A 98 9.75 -2.75 8.28
C ALA A 98 8.58 -2.85 9.26
N PHE A 99 8.18 -4.08 9.62
CA PHE A 99 7.09 -4.30 10.56
C PHE A 99 7.53 -4.00 11.99
N VAL A 100 6.80 -3.12 12.68
CA VAL A 100 7.05 -2.72 14.08
C VAL A 100 6.16 -3.52 15.01
N GLY A 101 4.86 -3.65 14.70
CA GLY A 101 3.95 -4.41 15.53
C GLY A 101 2.51 -4.38 15.04
N ARG A 102 1.72 -5.27 15.62
CA ARG A 102 0.27 -5.29 15.49
C ARG A 102 -0.39 -4.90 16.80
N GLN A 103 -1.63 -4.38 16.73
CA GLN A 103 -2.35 -3.90 17.91
C GLN A 103 -1.43 -3.06 18.79
N TYR A 104 -0.72 -2.12 18.12
CA TYR A 104 0.30 -1.34 18.79
C TYR A 104 -0.35 -0.41 19.81
N LYS A 105 -0.02 -0.62 21.08
CA LYS A 105 -0.64 0.08 22.20
C LYS A 105 -0.11 1.49 22.36
N LEU A 106 -1.00 2.46 22.39
CA LEU A 106 -0.77 3.84 22.74
C LEU A 106 -1.53 4.18 24.02
N THR A 107 -0.92 4.95 24.89
CA THR A 107 -1.57 5.41 26.11
C THR A 107 -1.67 6.94 26.10
N VAL A 108 -2.90 7.44 26.08
CA VAL A 108 -3.16 8.89 26.13
C VAL A 108 -4.10 9.18 27.29
N SER A 109 -3.67 10.02 28.22
CA SER A 109 -4.48 10.40 29.39
C SER A 109 -5.10 9.19 30.13
N GLN A 110 -4.32 8.16 30.40
CA GLN A 110 -4.73 6.92 31.10
C GLN A 110 -5.70 6.01 30.30
N ARG A 111 -5.96 6.32 29.04
CA ARG A 111 -6.74 5.46 28.15
C ARG A 111 -5.82 4.75 27.16
N GLU A 112 -6.14 3.50 26.91
CA GLU A 112 -5.42 2.67 25.95
C GLU A 112 -6.10 2.70 24.59
N PHE A 113 -5.29 2.84 23.55
CA PHE A 113 -5.70 2.80 22.15
C PHE A 113 -4.80 1.81 21.42
N PHE A 114 -5.29 1.23 20.36
CA PHE A 114 -4.58 0.19 19.63
C PHE A 114 -4.60 0.50 18.14
N VAL A 115 -3.41 0.57 17.55
CA VAL A 115 -3.21 0.69 16.09
C VAL A 115 -3.17 -0.71 15.50
N ASP A 116 -3.93 -1.00 14.46
CA ASP A 116 -4.00 -2.35 13.88
C ASP A 116 -2.62 -2.83 13.47
N LEU A 117 -1.95 -2.12 12.56
CA LEU A 117 -0.59 -2.45 12.11
C LEU A 117 0.29 -1.20 12.10
N LEU A 118 1.45 -1.29 12.73
CA LEU A 118 2.47 -0.25 12.71
C LEU A 118 3.69 -0.72 11.94
N PHE A 119 4.13 0.09 10.99
CA PHE A 119 5.36 -0.09 10.22
C PHE A 119 6.28 1.11 10.38
N TYR A 120 7.56 0.91 10.10
CA TYR A 120 8.52 1.98 9.86
C TYR A 120 9.02 1.89 8.41
N HIS A 121 8.97 3.00 7.68
CA HIS A 121 9.47 3.05 6.31
C HIS A 121 10.89 3.60 6.27
N THR A 122 11.86 2.72 6.05
CA THR A 122 13.29 3.02 6.20
C THR A 122 13.82 4.07 5.19
N ILE A 123 13.23 4.13 4.00
CA ILE A 123 13.64 5.10 2.96
C ILE A 123 13.02 6.46 3.22
N LEU A 124 11.74 6.49 3.60
CA LEU A 124 11.01 7.73 3.90
C LEU A 124 11.33 8.27 5.31
N LYS A 125 12.00 7.48 6.16
CA LYS A 125 12.30 7.78 7.57
C LYS A 125 11.06 8.25 8.34
N ARG A 126 10.02 7.42 8.35
CA ARG A 126 8.76 7.72 9.02
C ARG A 126 7.98 6.47 9.40
N TYR A 127 7.17 6.59 10.43
CA TYR A 127 6.20 5.56 10.75
C TYR A 127 5.06 5.56 9.74
N VAL A 128 4.48 4.37 9.51
CA VAL A 128 3.29 4.17 8.70
C VAL A 128 2.29 3.36 9.50
N ILE A 129 1.16 3.95 9.79
CA ILE A 129 0.01 3.30 10.40
C ILE A 129 -0.85 2.71 9.30
N ILE A 130 -1.26 1.45 9.44
CA ILE A 130 -2.28 0.84 8.59
C ILE A 130 -3.46 0.45 9.46
N GLU A 131 -4.62 1.07 9.20
CA GLU A 131 -5.91 0.72 9.77
C GLU A 131 -6.69 -0.12 8.76
N LEU A 132 -7.19 -1.27 9.19
CA LEU A 132 -7.91 -2.23 8.36
C LEU A 132 -9.41 -2.07 8.57
N LYS A 133 -10.19 -2.04 7.49
CA LYS A 133 -11.65 -1.99 7.56
C LYS A 133 -12.26 -3.02 6.61
N THR A 134 -13.06 -3.93 7.14
CA THR A 134 -13.77 -4.95 6.35
C THR A 134 -15.10 -4.45 5.78
N THR A 135 -15.29 -3.14 5.79
CA THR A 135 -16.45 -2.44 5.26
C THR A 135 -16.01 -1.37 4.26
N GLU A 136 -16.98 -0.70 3.65
CA GLU A 136 -16.77 0.52 2.89
C GLU A 136 -16.17 1.62 3.79
N PHE A 137 -15.37 2.50 3.18
CA PHE A 137 -14.80 3.67 3.86
C PHE A 137 -15.90 4.56 4.45
N LYS A 138 -15.65 5.04 5.68
CA LYS A 138 -16.51 6.00 6.38
C LYS A 138 -15.69 7.20 6.86
N PRO A 139 -16.25 8.43 6.79
CA PRO A 139 -15.55 9.66 7.18
C PRO A 139 -14.95 9.64 8.61
N GLU A 140 -15.62 8.96 9.56
CA GLU A 140 -15.15 8.84 10.94
C GLU A 140 -13.79 8.14 11.08
N TYR A 141 -13.42 7.26 10.13
CA TYR A 141 -12.13 6.56 10.16
C TYR A 141 -10.94 7.52 10.01
N SER A 142 -11.11 8.60 9.23
CA SER A 142 -10.06 9.61 9.09
C SER A 142 -9.79 10.36 10.38
N GLY A 143 -10.82 10.62 11.19
CA GLY A 143 -10.68 11.25 12.51
C GLY A 143 -9.93 10.36 13.51
N GLN A 144 -10.24 9.07 13.54
CA GLN A 144 -9.54 8.08 14.37
C GLN A 144 -8.05 8.00 13.96
N LEU A 145 -7.78 7.88 12.67
CA LEU A 145 -6.41 7.77 12.16
C LEU A 145 -5.60 9.04 12.40
N ASN A 146 -6.22 10.23 12.25
CA ASN A 146 -5.57 11.50 12.58
C ASN A 146 -5.11 11.56 14.04
N PHE A 147 -5.92 11.05 14.98
CA PHE A 147 -5.55 10.95 16.38
C PHE A 147 -4.36 9.99 16.57
N TYR A 148 -4.35 8.83 15.91
CA TYR A 148 -3.25 7.86 16.01
C TYR A 148 -1.94 8.40 15.45
N ILE A 149 -1.97 9.11 14.31
CA ILE A 149 -0.79 9.75 13.73
C ILE A 149 -0.18 10.71 14.75
N THR A 150 -1.03 11.60 15.33
CA THR A 150 -0.57 12.55 16.35
C THR A 150 0.04 11.83 17.55
N ALA A 151 -0.59 10.77 18.04
CA ALA A 151 -0.08 10.03 19.20
C ALA A 151 1.25 9.29 18.92
N ILE A 152 1.44 8.75 17.72
CA ILE A 152 2.73 8.15 17.29
C ILE A 152 3.79 9.26 17.17
N ASP A 153 3.48 10.39 16.58
CA ASP A 153 4.43 11.49 16.43
C ASP A 153 4.90 12.04 17.77
N GLU A 154 4.03 12.09 18.77
CA GLU A 154 4.36 12.60 20.09
C GLU A 154 5.06 11.57 21.01
N GLN A 155 4.77 10.26 20.83
CA GLN A 155 5.21 9.24 21.81
C GLN A 155 6.28 8.29 21.26
N VAL A 156 6.38 8.11 19.95
CA VAL A 156 7.17 7.03 19.32
C VAL A 156 8.22 7.58 18.35
N LYS A 157 7.83 8.56 17.56
CA LYS A 157 8.68 9.17 16.54
C LYS A 157 9.94 9.78 17.15
N GLN A 158 11.10 9.57 16.52
CA GLN A 158 12.35 10.22 16.90
C GLN A 158 12.45 11.61 16.24
N ASN A 159 13.37 12.44 16.76
CA ASN A 159 13.53 13.83 16.30
C ASN A 159 13.96 13.96 14.84
N ASP A 160 14.65 12.97 14.30
CA ASP A 160 15.12 12.91 12.92
C ASP A 160 14.18 12.15 11.96
N ASP A 161 13.07 11.65 12.48
CA ASP A 161 12.01 11.05 11.67
C ASP A 161 11.07 12.11 11.10
N ASN A 162 10.61 11.85 9.90
CA ASN A 162 9.53 12.63 9.28
C ASN A 162 8.17 12.30 9.92
N SER A 163 7.16 13.15 9.68
CA SER A 163 5.80 12.95 10.20
C SER A 163 5.24 11.59 9.77
N THR A 164 4.57 10.92 10.68
CA THR A 164 3.91 9.62 10.45
C THR A 164 2.84 9.73 9.37
N ILE A 165 2.72 8.73 8.52
CA ILE A 165 1.65 8.60 7.53
C ILE A 165 0.62 7.58 8.02
N GLY A 166 -0.67 7.89 7.86
CA GLY A 166 -1.76 6.96 8.10
C GLY A 166 -2.38 6.47 6.79
N ILE A 167 -2.62 5.17 6.70
CA ILE A 167 -3.29 4.53 5.57
C ILE A 167 -4.49 3.74 6.08
N ILE A 168 -5.68 4.04 5.56
CA ILE A 168 -6.86 3.21 5.75
C ILE A 168 -6.93 2.25 4.56
N ILE A 169 -6.95 0.96 4.83
CA ILE A 169 -7.18 -0.07 3.81
C ILE A 169 -8.54 -0.68 4.05
N CYS A 170 -9.51 -0.41 3.17
CA CYS A 170 -10.90 -0.80 3.29
C CYS A 170 -11.35 -1.73 2.16
N GLN A 171 -12.50 -2.37 2.35
CA GLN A 171 -13.05 -3.28 1.33
C GLN A 171 -13.53 -2.52 0.10
N ASP A 172 -14.13 -1.34 0.29
CA ASP A 172 -14.63 -0.49 -0.78
C ASP A 172 -14.57 0.99 -0.40
N LYS A 173 -14.61 1.90 -1.37
CA LYS A 173 -14.63 3.35 -1.13
C LYS A 173 -15.22 4.12 -2.29
N ASP A 174 -15.90 5.21 -1.97
CA ASP A 174 -16.18 6.29 -2.92
C ASP A 174 -15.08 7.34 -2.84
N ASN A 175 -14.39 7.59 -3.96
CA ASN A 175 -13.26 8.52 -4.00
C ASN A 175 -13.66 9.95 -3.62
N LEU A 176 -14.86 10.39 -4.01
CA LEU A 176 -15.34 11.73 -3.67
C LEU A 176 -15.60 11.88 -2.17
N ILE A 177 -16.19 10.85 -1.52
CA ILE A 177 -16.38 10.83 -0.07
C ILE A 177 -15.02 10.88 0.63
N VAL A 178 -14.04 10.10 0.15
CA VAL A 178 -12.67 10.14 0.71
C VAL A 178 -12.06 11.53 0.58
N GLU A 179 -12.08 12.13 -0.63
CA GLU A 179 -11.55 13.48 -0.87
C GLU A 179 -12.16 14.52 0.08
N TYR A 180 -13.51 14.51 0.24
CA TYR A 180 -14.19 15.43 1.16
C TYR A 180 -13.77 15.17 2.61
N SER A 181 -13.62 13.93 3.02
CA SER A 181 -13.22 13.56 4.40
C SER A 181 -11.79 13.99 4.72
N LEU A 182 -10.90 13.98 3.73
CA LEU A 182 -9.50 14.38 3.90
C LEU A 182 -9.27 15.88 3.73
N LYS A 183 -10.24 16.63 3.20
CA LYS A 183 -10.13 18.06 2.88
C LYS A 183 -10.04 18.93 4.12
N GLY A 184 -9.50 18.78 5.07
CA GLY A 184 -9.36 19.60 6.29
C GLY A 184 -8.45 18.91 7.29
N GLN A 185 -8.02 17.72 6.96
CA GLN A 185 -7.06 16.98 7.78
C GLN A 185 -5.67 17.60 7.59
N LEU A 186 -4.98 17.82 8.71
CA LEU A 186 -3.60 18.34 8.72
C LEU A 186 -2.57 17.19 8.60
N GLN A 187 -2.91 16.02 9.11
CA GLN A 187 -2.04 14.85 9.09
C GLN A 187 -2.08 14.15 7.72
N PRO A 188 -0.98 13.55 7.25
CA PRO A 188 -0.93 12.85 5.98
C PRO A 188 -1.68 11.52 6.05
N ILE A 189 -2.83 11.47 5.38
CA ILE A 189 -3.73 10.31 5.34
C ILE A 189 -3.98 9.89 3.89
N GLY A 190 -3.91 8.58 3.64
CA GLY A 190 -4.32 7.95 2.40
C GLY A 190 -5.38 6.88 2.64
N VAL A 191 -6.23 6.65 1.63
CA VAL A 191 -7.27 5.61 1.66
C VAL A 191 -7.16 4.76 0.41
N ALA A 192 -6.97 3.46 0.61
CA ALA A 192 -6.89 2.45 -0.44
C ALA A 192 -7.94 1.35 -0.23
N GLN A 193 -8.28 0.67 -1.31
CA GLN A 193 -9.03 -0.58 -1.25
C GLN A 193 -8.09 -1.77 -1.13
N TYR A 194 -8.63 -2.93 -0.73
CA TYR A 194 -7.96 -4.21 -0.92
C TYR A 194 -8.84 -5.18 -1.71
N GLN A 195 -8.18 -6.14 -2.36
CA GLN A 195 -8.81 -7.24 -3.08
C GLN A 195 -8.21 -8.56 -2.62
N LEU A 196 -9.06 -9.57 -2.41
CA LEU A 196 -8.63 -10.93 -2.01
C LEU A 196 -8.33 -11.83 -3.22
N THR A 197 -8.59 -11.34 -4.42
CA THR A 197 -8.34 -12.05 -5.67
C THR A 197 -7.50 -11.19 -6.59
N SER A 198 -6.64 -11.81 -7.38
CA SER A 198 -5.84 -11.13 -8.41
C SER A 198 -6.61 -10.93 -9.72
N GLU A 199 -7.92 -11.16 -9.73
CA GLU A 199 -8.74 -10.91 -10.92
C GLU A 199 -8.67 -9.43 -11.29
N LEU A 200 -8.19 -9.16 -12.50
CA LEU A 200 -8.17 -7.81 -13.05
C LEU A 200 -9.60 -7.25 -13.08
N PRO A 201 -9.80 -5.98 -12.73
CA PRO A 201 -11.06 -5.32 -12.95
C PRO A 201 -11.52 -5.57 -14.38
N LYS A 202 -12.80 -5.88 -14.58
CA LYS A 202 -13.38 -6.22 -15.91
C LYS A 202 -13.04 -5.17 -16.99
N GLU A 203 -12.79 -3.93 -16.59
CA GLU A 203 -12.37 -2.84 -17.46
C GLU A 203 -10.94 -2.99 -18.02
N LEU A 204 -10.11 -3.80 -17.40
CA LEU A 204 -8.72 -4.07 -17.81
C LEU A 204 -8.57 -5.47 -18.45
N GLU A 205 -9.59 -6.32 -18.39
CA GLU A 205 -9.62 -7.60 -19.09
C GLU A 205 -9.41 -7.37 -20.60
N GLY A 206 -8.43 -8.04 -21.14
CA GLY A 206 -8.07 -7.94 -22.58
C GLY A 206 -7.21 -6.73 -22.98
N LYS A 207 -6.94 -5.78 -22.07
CA LYS A 207 -6.05 -4.64 -22.34
C LYS A 207 -4.58 -4.90 -21.97
N LEU A 208 -4.33 -5.93 -21.20
CA LEU A 208 -2.96 -6.32 -20.79
C LEU A 208 -2.60 -7.68 -21.43
N PRO A 209 -1.35 -7.85 -21.86
CA PRO A 209 -0.87 -9.15 -22.32
C PRO A 209 -0.89 -10.15 -21.16
N THR A 210 -1.50 -11.30 -21.36
CA THR A 210 -1.52 -12.40 -20.39
C THR A 210 -0.11 -12.91 -20.13
N ALA A 211 0.13 -13.54 -18.97
CA ALA A 211 1.42 -14.17 -18.63
C ALA A 211 1.90 -15.15 -19.72
N ASN A 212 0.98 -15.80 -20.43
CA ASN A 212 1.29 -16.69 -21.55
C ASN A 212 1.71 -15.92 -22.83
N GLN A 213 1.16 -14.75 -23.08
CA GLN A 213 1.59 -13.89 -24.19
C GLN A 213 2.98 -13.30 -23.93
N LEU A 214 3.27 -12.89 -22.69
CA LEU A 214 4.61 -12.42 -22.29
C LEU A 214 5.65 -13.55 -22.37
N LYS A 215 5.30 -14.80 -21.99
CA LYS A 215 6.19 -15.97 -22.16
C LYS A 215 6.51 -16.27 -23.64
N ARG A 216 5.58 -16.01 -24.55
CA ARG A 216 5.80 -16.18 -26.01
C ARG A 216 6.73 -15.10 -26.56
N LEU A 217 6.61 -13.85 -26.12
CA LEU A 217 7.50 -12.75 -26.51
C LEU A 217 8.94 -12.94 -26.02
N GLY A 218 9.14 -13.53 -24.82
CA GLY A 218 10.46 -13.84 -24.28
C GLY A 218 11.16 -15.05 -24.91
N ARG A 219 10.45 -15.91 -25.64
CA ARG A 219 11.05 -17.08 -26.32
C ARG A 219 11.53 -16.79 -27.75
N GLY A 220 11.29 -15.60 -28.28
CA GLY A 220 11.61 -15.24 -29.67
C GLY A 220 13.00 -14.60 -29.89
N ARG A 221 13.83 -14.50 -28.88
CA ARG A 221 15.22 -14.02 -29.05
C ARG A 221 16.19 -15.19 -28.92
N GLN A 222 16.60 -15.78 -30.04
CA GLN A 222 17.84 -16.56 -30.10
C GLN A 222 19.03 -15.65 -29.72
N PRO A 223 20.00 -16.15 -28.95
CA PRO A 223 21.23 -15.38 -28.69
C PRO A 223 21.95 -15.16 -30.02
N LEU A 224 22.31 -13.89 -30.28
CA LEU A 224 23.27 -13.56 -31.32
C LEU A 224 24.58 -14.30 -31.00
N GLN A 225 24.94 -15.25 -31.85
CA GLN A 225 26.30 -15.81 -31.85
C GLN A 225 27.26 -14.70 -32.27
N LEU A 226 28.19 -14.35 -31.37
CA LEU A 226 29.42 -13.66 -31.66
C LEU A 226 30.49 -14.66 -32.07
#